data_af5b65c4ac46907ab0177e1a4c44faf0
#
_entry.id   af5b65c4ac46907ab0177e1a4c44faf0
#
_cell.length_a   1.000
_cell.length_b   1.000
_cell.length_c   1.000
_cell.angle_alpha   90.00
_cell.angle_beta   90.00
_cell.angle_gamma   90.00
#
_symmetry.space_group_name_H-M   'P 1'
#
loop_
_entity.id
_entity.type
_entity.pdbx_description
1 polymer ?
#
loop_
_entity_poly.entity_id
_entity_poly.type
_entity_poly.pdbx_seq_one_letter_code
_entity_poly.pdbx_strand_id
1 'polypeptide(L)' 'MPSATARDFQRIARLLGFALTRQTGSHERWNHRDGRAVTIPIHGGREIGPPLFYKILRQLGISLEEFGKLR' A
#
# COMPACT_ATOMS: atom_id res chain seq x y z
N MET A 1 -16.00 3.89 -6.98
CA MET A 1 -14.74 3.30 -7.39
C MET A 1 -13.89 3.01 -6.15
N PRO A 2 -13.15 1.92 -6.14
CA PRO A 2 -12.33 1.61 -4.97
C PRO A 2 -11.21 2.63 -4.79
N SER A 3 -11.02 3.01 -3.55
CA SER A 3 -9.95 3.94 -3.18
C SER A 3 -9.58 3.74 -1.73
N ALA A 4 -8.42 4.25 -1.35
CA ALA A 4 -7.96 4.21 0.04
C ALA A 4 -6.93 5.30 0.25
N THR A 5 -6.71 5.67 1.51
CA THR A 5 -5.68 6.65 1.84
C THR A 5 -4.34 5.96 2.01
N ALA A 6 -3.26 6.76 2.00
CA ALA A 6 -1.94 6.21 2.29
C ALA A 6 -1.91 5.52 3.65
N ARG A 7 -2.60 6.08 4.64
CA ARG A 7 -2.66 5.48 5.98
C ARG A 7 -3.27 4.08 5.95
N ASP A 8 -4.31 3.88 5.14
CA ASP A 8 -4.91 2.56 4.99
C ASP A 8 -3.90 1.56 4.43
N PHE A 9 -3.17 1.97 3.38
CA PHE A 9 -2.16 1.11 2.78
C PHE A 9 -1.00 0.84 3.72
N GLN A 10 -0.58 1.83 4.49
CA GLN A 10 0.49 1.63 5.47
C GLN A 10 0.09 0.60 6.51
N ARG A 11 -1.13 0.71 7.03
CA ARG A 11 -1.62 -0.22 8.04
C ARG A 11 -1.70 -1.64 7.50
N ILE A 12 -2.22 -1.78 6.28
CA ILE A 12 -2.34 -3.10 5.65
C ILE A 12 -0.96 -3.68 5.33
N ALA A 13 -0.03 -2.84 4.86
CA ALA A 13 1.33 -3.30 4.60
C ALA A 13 1.96 -3.89 5.87
N ARG A 14 1.79 -3.19 7.01
CA ARG A 14 2.30 -3.71 8.28
C ARG A 14 1.65 -5.02 8.67
N LEU A 15 0.32 -5.13 8.51
CA LEU A 15 -0.40 -6.36 8.82
C LEU A 15 0.11 -7.53 7.98
N LEU A 16 0.51 -7.27 6.75
CA LEU A 16 1.01 -8.31 5.84
C LEU A 16 2.48 -8.64 6.07
N GLY A 17 3.17 -7.92 6.95
CA GLY A 17 4.56 -8.20 7.26
C GLY A 17 5.57 -7.35 6.50
N PHE A 18 5.12 -6.31 5.81
CA PHE A 18 6.03 -5.36 5.18
C PHE A 18 6.58 -4.39 6.23
N ALA A 19 7.78 -3.89 5.98
CA ALA A 19 8.40 -2.87 6.81
C ALA A 19 8.83 -1.68 5.96
N LEU A 20 8.69 -0.49 6.51
CA LEU A 20 9.15 0.73 5.84
C LEU A 20 10.68 0.72 5.81
N THR A 21 11.26 0.75 4.62
CA THR A 21 12.71 0.68 4.46
C THR A 21 13.33 1.99 3.98
N ARG A 22 12.57 2.83 3.30
CA ARG A 22 13.11 4.09 2.78
C ARG A 22 11.97 5.05 2.45
N GLN A 23 12.24 6.33 2.59
CA GLN A 23 11.31 7.36 2.15
C GLN A 23 12.09 8.38 1.32
N THR A 24 11.59 8.66 0.13
CA THR A 24 12.16 9.68 -0.75
C THR A 24 11.04 10.66 -1.08
N GLY A 25 11.13 11.88 -0.52
CA GLY A 25 10.05 12.85 -0.67
C GLY A 25 8.74 12.30 -0.13
N SER A 26 7.72 12.28 -0.97
CA SER A 26 6.39 11.80 -0.60
C SER A 26 6.17 10.34 -0.96
N HIS A 27 7.22 9.59 -1.28
CA HIS A 27 7.10 8.16 -1.62
C HIS A 27 7.78 7.31 -0.56
N GLU A 28 7.02 6.39 0.03
CA GLU A 28 7.55 5.43 1.00
C GLU A 28 7.75 4.09 0.34
N ARG A 29 8.92 3.49 0.57
CA ARG A 29 9.24 2.16 0.07
C ARG A 29 9.14 1.17 1.21
N TRP A 30 8.33 0.14 1.01
CA TRP A 30 8.09 -0.91 1.99
C TRP A 30 8.54 -2.24 1.38
N ASN A 31 9.21 -3.06 2.17
CA ASN A 31 9.72 -4.35 1.69
C ASN A 31 9.27 -5.48 2.61
N HIS A 32 9.05 -6.64 1.99
CA HIS A 32 8.71 -7.87 2.68
C HIS A 32 9.89 -8.83 2.57
N ARG A 33 10.06 -9.67 3.59
CA ARG A 33 11.17 -10.64 3.60
C ARG A 33 11.12 -11.62 2.43
N ASP A 34 9.92 -11.83 1.86
CA ASP A 34 9.78 -12.76 0.73
C ASP A 34 10.17 -12.12 -0.60
N GLY A 35 10.64 -10.89 -0.62
CA GLY A 35 11.09 -10.20 -1.82
C GLY A 35 10.09 -9.23 -2.42
N ARG A 36 8.86 -9.21 -1.93
CA ARG A 36 7.88 -8.23 -2.41
C ARG A 36 8.26 -6.83 -1.93
N ALA A 37 7.91 -5.85 -2.75
CA ALA A 37 8.14 -4.45 -2.41
C ALA A 37 6.97 -3.62 -2.91
N VAL A 38 6.60 -2.60 -2.15
CA VAL A 38 5.51 -1.71 -2.52
C VAL A 38 5.93 -0.27 -2.28
N THR A 39 5.52 0.62 -3.18
CA THR A 39 5.73 2.06 -3.04
C THR A 39 4.38 2.68 -2.72
N ILE A 40 4.30 3.38 -1.59
CA ILE A 40 3.07 4.04 -1.16
C ILE A 40 3.29 5.56 -1.23
N PRO A 41 2.52 6.26 -2.08
CA PRO A 41 2.63 7.72 -2.14
C PRO A 41 1.91 8.33 -0.94
N ILE A 42 2.56 9.29 -0.30
CA ILE A 42 2.02 9.96 0.89
C ILE A 42 1.57 11.36 0.50
N HIS A 43 0.26 11.58 0.46
CA HIS A 43 -0.34 12.85 0.07
C HIS A 43 -1.37 13.31 1.09
N GLY A 44 -1.02 13.25 2.37
CA GLY A 44 -1.94 13.64 3.42
C GLY A 44 -3.15 12.71 3.46
N GLY A 45 -4.35 13.26 3.58
CA GLY A 45 -5.56 12.46 3.65
C GLY A 45 -6.20 12.16 2.30
N ARG A 46 -5.50 12.38 1.20
CA ARG A 46 -6.08 12.21 -0.13
C ARG A 46 -6.31 10.74 -0.44
N GLU A 47 -7.41 10.47 -1.15
CA GLU A 47 -7.74 9.12 -1.58
C GLU A 47 -6.90 8.72 -2.79
N ILE A 48 -6.41 7.49 -2.78
CA ILE A 48 -5.67 6.91 -3.90
C ILE A 48 -6.63 6.00 -4.65
N GLY A 49 -7.01 6.40 -5.85
CA GLY A 49 -7.92 5.62 -6.68
C GLY A 49 -7.21 4.91 -7.82
N PRO A 50 -7.98 4.27 -8.72
CA PRO A 50 -7.40 3.61 -9.90
C PRO A 50 -6.70 4.62 -10.80
N PRO A 51 -5.69 4.21 -11.56
CA PRO A 51 -5.14 2.84 -11.60
C PRO A 51 -4.13 2.55 -10.49
N LEU A 52 -3.66 3.57 -9.78
CA LEU A 52 -2.61 3.40 -8.76
C LEU A 52 -3.07 2.49 -7.62
N PHE A 53 -4.34 2.59 -7.22
CA PHE A 53 -4.90 1.73 -6.19
C PHE A 53 -4.65 0.25 -6.50
N TYR A 54 -4.96 -0.17 -7.72
CA TYR A 54 -4.77 -1.57 -8.12
C TYR A 54 -3.30 -1.95 -8.27
N LYS A 55 -2.48 -1.00 -8.68
CA LYS A 55 -1.04 -1.25 -8.76
C LYS A 55 -0.48 -1.57 -7.38
N ILE A 56 -0.92 -0.82 -6.37
CA ILE A 56 -0.47 -1.05 -4.99
C ILE A 56 -0.96 -2.41 -4.49
N LEU A 57 -2.21 -2.78 -4.77
CA LEU A 57 -2.71 -4.10 -4.38
C LEU A 57 -1.86 -5.20 -5.00
N ARG A 58 -1.50 -5.04 -6.28
CA ARG A 58 -0.67 -6.03 -6.96
C ARG A 58 0.69 -6.16 -6.29
N GLN A 59 1.30 -5.03 -5.93
CA GLN A 59 2.58 -5.05 -5.25
C GLN A 59 2.48 -5.68 -3.86
N LEU A 60 1.39 -5.45 -3.17
CA LEU A 60 1.13 -6.09 -1.88
C LEU A 60 0.85 -7.58 -2.02
N GLY A 61 0.43 -8.01 -3.19
CA GLY A 61 0.13 -9.42 -3.45
C GLY A 61 -1.23 -9.85 -2.94
N ILE A 62 -2.20 -8.94 -2.87
CA ILE A 62 -3.55 -9.25 -2.37
C ILE A 62 -4.61 -8.84 -3.38
N SER A 63 -5.77 -9.48 -3.27
CA SER A 63 -6.93 -9.17 -4.09
C SER A 63 -7.71 -8.01 -3.49
N LEU A 64 -8.62 -7.45 -4.28
CA LEU A 64 -9.54 -6.42 -3.78
C LEU A 64 -10.38 -6.96 -2.62
N GLU A 65 -10.81 -8.20 -2.70
CA GLU A 65 -11.60 -8.83 -1.65
C GLU A 65 -10.80 -8.93 -0.36
N GLU A 66 -9.54 -9.37 -0.46
CA GLU A 66 -8.64 -9.44 0.69
C GLU A 66 -8.40 -8.07 1.31
N PHE A 67 -8.22 -7.07 0.46
CA PHE A 67 -8.04 -5.70 0.92
C PHE A 67 -9.25 -5.25 1.74
N GLY A 68 -10.45 -5.55 1.27
CA GLY A 68 -11.67 -5.21 1.98
C GLY A 68 -11.77 -5.86 3.35
N LYS A 69 -11.28 -7.08 3.47
CA LYS A 69 -11.29 -7.80 4.75
C LYS A 69 -10.25 -7.25 5.73
N LEU A 70 -9.12 -6.77 5.21
CA LEU A 70 -8.04 -6.23 6.05
C LEU A 70 -8.27 -4.78 6.43
N ARG A 71 -9.05 -4.08 5.66
CA ARG A 71 -9.33 -2.66 5.83
C ARG A 71 -10.15 -2.29 7.10
#